data_9c18a81aa32a3d7e74b50df2f9d3596d
#
_entry.id   9c18a81aa32a3d7e74b50df2f9d3596d
#
_cell.length_a   1.000
_cell.length_b   1.000
_cell.length_c   1.000
_cell.angle_alpha   90.00
_cell.angle_beta   90.00
_cell.angle_gamma   90.00
#
_symmetry.space_group_name_H-M   'P 1'
#
loop_
_entity.id
_entity.type
_entity.pdbx_description
1 polymer ?
#
loop_
_entity_poly.entity_id
_entity_poly.type
_entity_poly.pdbx_seq_one_letter_code
_entity_poly.pdbx_strand_id
1 'polypeptide(L)'
;AAAFLQTIKGTALEGKIPITGFDRYFDGECFSPTMTTIERPRDQVAYEAVRLLHELHEKADGKLVHRELSYRFFIGNTCGCTKHVPFDTESFRNRIFWKNLQEYDAKSKLDSMQEWVTSRISLEEIMDATGRFLDLVGAGRGQIFLTDDLFSQEAKSYRSCKREVLNWCNEKNRTEEGGVQVFMPLHYQLHRMGYCMVAGVDEMFRTGILETFFRNICYALENYIQRKQYQEVNLKLQKLYRIDQLTGIYNRF
;
A
#
# COMPACT_ATOMS: atom_id res chain seq x y z
N ALA A 1 -14.76 19.32 13.85
CA ALA A 1 -14.54 20.79 13.70
C ALA A 1 -14.68 21.20 12.22
N ALA A 2 -13.92 20.65 11.29
CA ALA A 2 -13.94 21.03 9.87
C ALA A 2 -15.35 20.89 9.23
N ALA A 3 -16.00 19.75 9.41
CA ALA A 3 -17.36 19.53 8.91
C ALA A 3 -18.37 20.55 9.48
N PHE A 4 -18.23 20.89 10.76
CA PHE A 4 -19.09 21.88 11.39
C PHE A 4 -18.86 23.28 10.81
N LEU A 5 -17.60 23.69 10.59
CA LEU A 5 -17.27 24.95 9.91
C LEU A 5 -17.92 25.03 8.53
N GLN A 6 -17.88 23.92 7.78
CA GLN A 6 -18.48 23.85 6.46
C GLN A 6 -20.02 23.96 6.52
N THR A 7 -20.65 23.32 7.51
CA THR A 7 -22.11 23.37 7.70
C THR A 7 -22.62 24.76 8.04
N ILE A 8 -21.89 25.53 8.87
CA ILE A 8 -22.31 26.89 9.28
C ILE A 8 -21.94 27.98 8.27
N LYS A 9 -21.16 27.66 7.25
CA LYS A 9 -20.74 28.59 6.21
C LYS A 9 -21.96 29.16 5.48
N GLY A 10 -22.03 30.48 5.35
CA GLY A 10 -23.18 31.20 4.77
C GLY A 10 -24.39 31.33 5.70
N THR A 11 -24.32 30.83 6.94
CA THR A 11 -25.41 30.99 7.92
C THR A 11 -25.16 32.16 8.89
N ALA A 12 -26.17 32.55 9.68
CA ALA A 12 -26.04 33.56 10.69
C ALA A 12 -25.07 33.23 11.85
N LEU A 13 -24.58 31.98 11.88
CA LEU A 13 -23.65 31.46 12.88
C LEU A 13 -22.18 31.55 12.42
N GLU A 14 -21.94 31.81 11.17
CA GLU A 14 -20.59 31.92 10.61
C GLU A 14 -19.81 33.05 11.33
N GLY A 15 -18.63 32.73 11.82
CA GLY A 15 -17.75 33.64 12.56
C GLY A 15 -18.20 34.00 13.97
N LYS A 16 -19.39 33.57 14.42
CA LYS A 16 -19.90 33.88 15.75
C LYS A 16 -19.59 32.83 16.82
N ILE A 17 -19.34 31.60 16.39
CA ILE A 17 -19.07 30.46 17.28
C ILE A 17 -17.56 30.16 17.24
N PRO A 18 -16.85 30.29 18.39
CA PRO A 18 -15.46 29.85 18.48
C PRO A 18 -15.35 28.33 18.26
N ILE A 19 -14.48 27.92 17.35
CA ILE A 19 -14.30 26.52 17.00
C ILE A 19 -12.81 26.17 17.08
N THR A 20 -12.50 25.07 17.76
CA THR A 20 -11.16 24.52 17.81
C THR A 20 -11.15 23.08 17.30
N GLY A 21 -10.07 22.70 16.68
CA GLY A 21 -9.81 21.35 16.17
C GLY A 21 -8.79 20.59 17.02
N PHE A 22 -8.57 19.37 16.64
CA PHE A 22 -7.55 18.49 17.19
C PHE A 22 -6.88 17.73 16.05
N ASP A 23 -5.58 17.42 16.18
CA ASP A 23 -4.78 16.66 15.24
C ASP A 23 -4.33 17.35 13.94
N ARG A 24 -4.63 18.62 13.73
CA ARG A 24 -4.20 19.39 12.56
C ARG A 24 -4.06 18.52 11.30
N TYR A 25 -5.15 17.85 10.92
CA TYR A 25 -5.17 17.15 9.63
C TYR A 25 -4.96 18.17 8.51
N PHE A 26 -4.32 17.75 7.44
CA PHE A 26 -4.09 18.54 6.24
C PHE A 26 -5.35 19.31 5.79
N ASP A 27 -6.52 18.69 5.93
CA ASP A 27 -7.80 19.31 5.60
C ASP A 27 -8.11 20.55 6.47
N GLY A 28 -7.62 20.62 7.70
CA GLY A 28 -7.79 21.79 8.57
C GLY A 28 -7.04 23.02 8.08
N GLU A 29 -5.98 22.87 7.29
CA GLU A 29 -5.26 23.97 6.65
C GLU A 29 -5.97 24.46 5.38
N CYS A 30 -6.90 23.66 4.84
CA CYS A 30 -7.65 23.97 3.62
C CYS A 30 -8.87 24.87 3.87
N PHE A 31 -9.15 25.19 5.13
CA PHE A 31 -10.30 26.03 5.46
C PHE A 31 -9.91 27.50 5.61
N SER A 32 -10.70 28.36 4.98
CA SER A 32 -10.74 29.78 5.31
C SER A 32 -12.05 30.05 6.05
N PRO A 33 -12.01 30.47 7.32
CA PRO A 33 -10.85 30.86 8.13
C PRO A 33 -9.99 29.68 8.63
N THR A 34 -8.68 29.90 8.78
CA THR A 34 -7.73 28.90 9.28
C THR A 34 -8.12 28.42 10.68
N MET A 35 -8.18 27.11 10.86
CA MET A 35 -8.66 26.49 12.10
C MET A 35 -7.59 26.51 13.19
N THR A 36 -7.96 26.95 14.38
CA THR A 36 -7.16 26.78 15.61
C THR A 36 -7.19 25.30 16.02
N THR A 37 -6.02 24.68 16.24
CA THR A 37 -5.94 23.24 16.51
C THR A 37 -4.70 22.88 17.33
N ILE A 38 -4.70 21.68 17.88
CA ILE A 38 -3.53 21.04 18.47
C ILE A 38 -2.94 20.07 17.44
N GLU A 39 -1.66 20.17 17.22
CA GLU A 39 -0.89 19.27 16.35
C GLU A 39 -0.14 18.25 17.20
N ARG A 40 -0.47 16.97 17.02
CA ARG A 40 0.29 15.87 17.63
C ARG A 40 1.49 15.53 16.75
N PRO A 41 2.69 15.37 17.34
CA PRO A 41 3.89 14.98 16.57
C PRO A 41 3.87 13.49 16.25
N ARG A 42 3.05 13.07 15.28
CA ARG A 42 2.81 11.66 14.95
C ARG A 42 4.08 10.92 14.58
N ASP A 43 4.95 11.57 13.79
CA ASP A 43 6.22 10.99 13.38
C ASP A 43 7.14 10.74 14.57
N GLN A 44 7.18 11.67 15.53
CA GLN A 44 7.92 11.48 16.78
C GLN A 44 7.32 10.38 17.64
N VAL A 45 5.97 10.30 17.72
CA VAL A 45 5.29 9.22 18.45
C VAL A 45 5.66 7.86 17.86
N ALA A 46 5.62 7.71 16.55
CA ALA A 46 5.99 6.48 15.86
C ALA A 46 7.47 6.13 16.09
N TYR A 47 8.36 7.10 15.94
CA TYR A 47 9.80 6.91 16.17
C TYR A 47 10.10 6.49 17.61
N GLU A 48 9.54 7.20 18.60
CA GLU A 48 9.75 6.90 20.02
C GLU A 48 9.13 5.55 20.43
N ALA A 49 8.01 5.17 19.82
CA ALA A 49 7.42 3.86 20.05
C ALA A 49 8.34 2.72 19.58
N VAL A 50 8.90 2.83 18.37
CA VAL A 50 9.86 1.83 17.85
C VAL A 50 11.14 1.82 18.71
N ARG A 51 11.68 2.99 19.06
CA ARG A 51 12.85 3.10 19.93
C ARG A 51 12.62 2.47 21.30
N LEU A 52 11.45 2.69 21.88
CA LEU A 52 11.09 2.11 23.17
C LEU A 52 10.96 0.59 23.09
N LEU A 53 10.36 0.07 22.02
CA LEU A 53 10.30 -1.38 21.80
C LEU A 53 11.69 -2.01 21.69
N HIS A 54 12.60 -1.35 20.99
CA HIS A 54 13.98 -1.82 20.88
C HIS A 54 14.69 -1.80 22.24
N GLU A 55 14.59 -0.72 23.01
CA GLU A 55 15.17 -0.62 24.36
C GLU A 55 14.61 -1.68 25.32
N LEU A 56 13.30 -1.98 25.25
CA LEU A 56 12.68 -3.00 26.07
C LEU A 56 13.12 -4.40 25.68
N HIS A 57 13.35 -4.63 24.39
CA HIS A 57 13.87 -5.90 23.89
C HIS A 57 15.31 -6.15 24.36
N GLU A 58 16.16 -5.14 24.36
CA GLU A 58 17.54 -5.26 24.82
C GLU A 58 17.67 -5.43 26.34
N LYS A 59 16.84 -4.72 27.11
CA LYS A 59 16.94 -4.72 28.59
C LYS A 59 16.24 -5.87 29.27
N ALA A 60 15.24 -6.49 28.62
CA ALA A 60 14.45 -7.64 29.11
C ALA A 60 14.00 -7.59 30.60
N ASP A 61 13.97 -6.39 31.20
CA ASP A 61 13.65 -6.21 32.63
C ASP A 61 12.15 -6.10 32.94
N GLY A 62 11.31 -6.14 31.88
CA GLY A 62 9.84 -6.13 31.98
C GLY A 62 9.22 -4.86 32.58
N LYS A 63 9.98 -3.79 32.81
CA LYS A 63 9.48 -2.56 33.37
C LYS A 63 8.73 -1.74 32.35
N LEU A 64 7.52 -1.30 32.71
CA LEU A 64 6.76 -0.35 31.91
C LEU A 64 7.47 1.01 31.92
N VAL A 65 7.74 1.53 30.73
CA VAL A 65 8.34 2.86 30.54
C VAL A 65 7.31 3.76 29.87
N HIS A 66 7.06 4.91 30.47
CA HIS A 66 6.22 5.97 29.89
C HIS A 66 7.09 7.07 29.30
N ARG A 67 6.73 7.54 28.11
CA ARG A 67 7.31 8.73 27.49
C ARG A 67 6.22 9.71 27.14
N GLU A 68 6.40 10.93 27.57
CA GLU A 68 5.52 12.03 27.24
C GLU A 68 6.14 12.85 26.10
N LEU A 69 5.34 13.13 25.08
CA LEU A 69 5.74 13.96 23.95
C LEU A 69 4.91 15.23 23.94
N SER A 70 5.58 16.36 23.75
CA SER A 70 4.94 17.66 23.66
C SER A 70 4.22 17.81 22.32
N TYR A 71 3.02 18.39 22.35
CA TYR A 71 2.29 18.79 21.14
C TYR A 71 2.49 20.29 20.88
N ARG A 72 2.20 20.68 19.65
CA ARG A 72 2.21 22.08 19.24
C ARG A 72 0.79 22.62 19.22
N PHE A 73 0.64 23.83 19.75
CA PHE A 73 -0.62 24.56 19.63
C PHE A 73 -0.54 25.50 18.43
N PHE A 74 -1.43 25.32 17.47
CA PHE A 74 -1.54 26.15 16.28
C PHE A 74 -2.73 27.07 16.43
N ILE A 75 -2.49 28.39 16.52
CA ILE A 75 -3.51 29.41 16.62
C ILE A 75 -3.90 29.84 15.21
N GLY A 76 -5.14 29.57 14.82
CA GLY A 76 -5.77 30.04 13.60
C GLY A 76 -6.76 31.16 13.87
N ASN A 77 -7.72 31.31 12.98
CA ASN A 77 -8.72 32.39 13.04
C ASN A 77 -10.09 31.96 13.59
N THR A 78 -10.24 30.68 14.00
CA THR A 78 -11.55 30.13 14.40
C THR A 78 -11.79 30.10 15.90
N CYS A 79 -10.80 30.43 16.73
CA CYS A 79 -10.94 30.39 18.19
C CYS A 79 -11.63 31.63 18.79
N GLY A 80 -11.95 32.63 18.00
CA GLY A 80 -12.41 33.93 18.50
C GLY A 80 -11.32 34.81 19.10
N CYS A 81 -10.04 34.43 18.98
CA CYS A 81 -8.90 35.22 19.43
C CYS A 81 -8.73 36.44 18.51
N THR A 82 -8.22 37.53 19.10
CA THR A 82 -8.01 38.80 18.37
C THR A 82 -6.81 38.75 17.40
N LYS A 83 -5.98 37.72 17.47
CA LYS A 83 -4.85 37.54 16.56
C LYS A 83 -5.36 37.04 15.20
N HIS A 84 -5.21 37.87 14.19
CA HIS A 84 -5.48 37.48 12.80
C HIS A 84 -4.21 36.83 12.21
N VAL A 85 -4.32 35.56 11.86
CA VAL A 85 -3.26 34.88 11.11
C VAL A 85 -3.64 34.95 9.64
N PRO A 86 -2.84 35.65 8.82
CA PRO A 86 -3.13 35.72 7.40
C PRO A 86 -3.05 34.31 6.77
N PHE A 87 -4.04 33.99 5.95
CA PHE A 87 -4.02 32.73 5.20
C PHE A 87 -3.08 32.89 4.00
N ASP A 88 -2.00 32.12 4.00
CA ASP A 88 -1.06 32.08 2.89
C ASP A 88 -1.64 31.25 1.73
N THR A 89 -2.37 31.95 0.86
CA THR A 89 -3.04 31.34 -0.31
C THR A 89 -2.04 30.75 -1.31
N GLU A 90 -0.86 31.34 -1.44
CA GLU A 90 0.14 30.91 -2.41
C GLU A 90 0.80 29.60 -1.96
N SER A 91 1.32 29.54 -0.75
CA SER A 91 1.87 28.30 -0.16
C SER A 91 0.83 27.18 -0.13
N PHE A 92 -0.44 27.54 0.14
CA PHE A 92 -1.53 26.59 0.12
C PHE A 92 -1.78 26.01 -1.29
N ARG A 93 -1.89 26.86 -2.32
CA ARG A 93 -2.06 26.43 -3.72
C ARG A 93 -0.92 25.53 -4.16
N ASN A 94 0.32 25.91 -3.85
CA ASN A 94 1.49 25.13 -4.19
C ASN A 94 1.47 23.74 -3.53
N ARG A 95 1.13 23.65 -2.24
CA ARG A 95 1.00 22.36 -1.54
C ARG A 95 -0.08 21.47 -2.16
N ILE A 96 -1.26 22.01 -2.43
CA ILE A 96 -2.35 21.27 -3.09
C ILE A 96 -1.94 20.82 -4.49
N PHE A 97 -1.31 21.70 -5.27
CA PHE A 97 -0.85 21.36 -6.60
C PHE A 97 0.14 20.18 -6.58
N TRP A 98 1.16 20.26 -5.73
CA TRP A 98 2.16 19.18 -5.63
C TRP A 98 1.56 17.88 -5.08
N LYS A 99 0.66 17.96 -4.11
CA LYS A 99 -0.05 16.78 -3.60
C LYS A 99 -0.88 16.11 -4.71
N ASN A 100 -1.69 16.87 -5.42
CA ASN A 100 -2.52 16.36 -6.52
C ASN A 100 -1.66 15.77 -7.64
N LEU A 101 -0.52 16.41 -7.95
CA LEU A 101 0.41 15.90 -8.95
C LEU A 101 1.03 14.55 -8.53
N GLN A 102 1.43 14.41 -7.27
CA GLN A 102 1.94 13.16 -6.73
C GLN A 102 0.86 12.06 -6.72
N GLU A 103 -0.37 12.39 -6.31
CA GLU A 103 -1.49 11.44 -6.34
C GLU A 103 -1.83 11.00 -7.77
N TYR A 104 -1.79 11.93 -8.72
CA TYR A 104 -2.02 11.64 -10.14
C TYR A 104 -0.92 10.73 -10.71
N ASP A 105 0.35 11.07 -10.46
CA ASP A 105 1.50 10.26 -10.90
C ASP A 105 1.43 8.84 -10.31
N ALA A 106 1.14 8.75 -9.01
CA ALA A 106 0.95 7.50 -8.31
C ALA A 106 -0.14 6.64 -8.92
N LYS A 107 -1.30 7.24 -9.21
CA LYS A 107 -2.43 6.56 -9.84
C LYS A 107 -2.09 6.11 -11.26
N SER A 108 -1.46 6.96 -12.07
CA SER A 108 -1.03 6.63 -13.43
C SER A 108 -0.08 5.43 -13.47
N LYS A 109 0.87 5.37 -12.53
CA LYS A 109 1.79 4.23 -12.37
C LYS A 109 1.04 2.94 -12.02
N LEU A 110 0.05 3.02 -11.13
CA LEU A 110 -0.77 1.86 -10.76
C LEU A 110 -1.66 1.38 -11.91
N ASP A 111 -2.27 2.29 -12.65
CA ASP A 111 -3.10 1.96 -13.82
C ASP A 111 -2.23 1.25 -14.88
N SER A 112 -1.03 1.74 -15.14
CA SER A 112 -0.06 1.10 -16.04
C SER A 112 0.32 -0.31 -15.57
N MET A 113 0.58 -0.47 -14.27
CA MET A 113 0.86 -1.79 -13.71
C MET A 113 -0.31 -2.74 -13.88
N GLN A 114 -1.53 -2.29 -13.58
CA GLN A 114 -2.72 -3.13 -13.69
C GLN A 114 -2.90 -3.61 -15.13
N GLU A 115 -2.73 -2.75 -16.12
CA GLU A 115 -2.79 -3.11 -17.54
C GLU A 115 -1.70 -4.14 -17.90
N TRP A 116 -0.46 -3.91 -17.47
CA TRP A 116 0.65 -4.81 -17.77
C TRP A 116 0.46 -6.19 -17.16
N VAL A 117 -0.04 -6.26 -15.93
CA VAL A 117 -0.15 -7.53 -15.18
C VAL A 117 -1.40 -8.31 -15.57
N THR A 118 -2.53 -7.67 -15.80
CA THR A 118 -3.80 -8.35 -16.14
C THR A 118 -3.82 -8.93 -17.55
N SER A 119 -3.06 -8.34 -18.48
CA SER A 119 -2.95 -8.83 -19.86
C SER A 119 -2.05 -10.06 -20.02
N ARG A 120 -1.29 -10.43 -19.00
CA ARG A 120 -0.28 -11.51 -19.07
C ARG A 120 -0.89 -12.89 -18.86
N ILE A 121 -0.29 -13.88 -19.57
CA ILE A 121 -0.81 -15.24 -19.60
C ILE A 121 0.10 -16.19 -18.83
N SER A 122 1.42 -15.92 -18.79
CA SER A 122 2.41 -16.75 -18.13
C SER A 122 2.93 -16.13 -16.82
N LEU A 123 3.44 -16.97 -15.93
CA LEU A 123 4.08 -16.54 -14.69
C LEU A 123 5.30 -15.65 -14.97
N GLU A 124 6.09 -15.99 -15.99
CA GLU A 124 7.28 -15.25 -16.39
C GLU A 124 6.91 -13.82 -16.82
N GLU A 125 5.88 -13.68 -17.66
CA GLU A 125 5.39 -12.36 -18.08
C GLU A 125 4.85 -11.52 -16.92
N ILE A 126 4.19 -12.13 -15.92
CA ILE A 126 3.73 -11.44 -14.71
C ILE A 126 4.93 -10.93 -13.92
N MET A 127 5.98 -11.75 -13.76
CA MET A 127 7.19 -11.36 -13.03
C MET A 127 7.96 -10.26 -13.77
N ASP A 128 8.05 -10.32 -15.08
CA ASP A 128 8.67 -9.28 -15.90
C ASP A 128 7.92 -7.94 -15.77
N ALA A 129 6.59 -7.97 -15.88
CA ALA A 129 5.77 -6.78 -15.65
C ALA A 129 5.92 -6.21 -14.23
N THR A 130 6.05 -7.07 -13.23
CA THR A 130 6.31 -6.67 -11.85
C THR A 130 7.67 -5.99 -11.72
N GLY A 131 8.72 -6.53 -12.32
CA GLY A 131 10.06 -5.93 -12.34
C GLY A 131 10.07 -4.54 -12.99
N ARG A 132 9.40 -4.39 -14.14
CA ARG A 132 9.25 -3.08 -14.81
C ARG A 132 8.52 -2.06 -13.95
N PHE A 133 7.51 -2.48 -13.21
CA PHE A 133 6.82 -1.58 -12.29
C PHE A 133 7.72 -1.15 -11.14
N LEU A 134 8.50 -2.06 -10.55
CA LEU A 134 9.49 -1.74 -9.51
C LEU A 134 10.52 -0.72 -10.01
N ASP A 135 10.93 -0.82 -11.27
CA ASP A 135 11.81 0.14 -11.93
C ASP A 135 11.15 1.52 -12.08
N LEU A 136 9.89 1.54 -12.53
CA LEU A 136 9.10 2.76 -12.73
C LEU A 136 8.90 3.54 -11.42
N VAL A 137 8.74 2.86 -10.30
CA VAL A 137 8.55 3.49 -8.98
C VAL A 137 9.85 3.75 -8.24
N GLY A 138 10.98 3.40 -8.85
CA GLY A 138 12.31 3.64 -8.29
C GLY A 138 12.63 2.79 -7.07
N ALA A 139 12.02 1.60 -6.94
CA ALA A 139 12.36 0.67 -5.88
C ALA A 139 13.84 0.25 -5.95
N GLY A 140 14.43 -0.14 -4.83
CA GLY A 140 15.83 -0.61 -4.79
C GLY A 140 15.96 -2.10 -5.08
N ARG A 141 15.07 -2.91 -4.50
CA ARG A 141 15.07 -4.37 -4.65
C ARG A 141 13.66 -4.93 -4.54
N GLY A 142 13.40 -5.99 -5.29
CA GLY A 142 12.17 -6.78 -5.22
C GLY A 142 12.44 -8.27 -5.34
N GLN A 143 11.84 -9.08 -4.48
CA GLN A 143 11.91 -10.53 -4.53
C GLN A 143 10.54 -11.13 -4.30
N ILE A 144 10.19 -12.14 -5.09
CA ILE A 144 8.94 -12.89 -4.93
C ILE A 144 9.27 -14.37 -4.79
N PHE A 145 8.75 -14.97 -3.75
CA PHE A 145 8.86 -16.39 -3.47
C PHE A 145 7.47 -17.01 -3.47
N LEU A 146 7.30 -18.05 -4.25
CA LEU A 146 6.03 -18.78 -4.35
C LEU A 146 6.16 -20.16 -3.72
N THR A 147 5.02 -20.75 -3.38
CA THR A 147 4.94 -22.16 -2.99
C THR A 147 5.23 -23.06 -4.20
N ASP A 148 5.84 -24.23 -3.98
CA ASP A 148 6.13 -25.19 -5.03
C ASP A 148 4.85 -25.73 -5.68
N ASP A 149 3.77 -25.81 -4.90
CA ASP A 149 2.45 -26.22 -5.36
C ASP A 149 1.46 -25.06 -5.27
N LEU A 150 1.49 -24.21 -6.29
CA LEU A 150 0.57 -23.07 -6.43
C LEU A 150 -0.89 -23.48 -6.60
N PHE A 151 -1.17 -24.73 -6.97
CA PHE A 151 -2.51 -25.20 -7.28
C PHE A 151 -3.21 -25.85 -6.09
N SER A 152 -2.48 -26.10 -4.99
CA SER A 152 -3.05 -26.63 -3.75
C SER A 152 -3.71 -25.50 -2.94
N GLN A 153 -4.98 -25.73 -2.56
CA GLN A 153 -5.70 -24.82 -1.67
C GLN A 153 -5.38 -25.04 -0.19
N GLU A 154 -4.48 -25.96 0.14
CA GLU A 154 -4.09 -26.18 1.53
C GLU A 154 -3.35 -24.97 2.11
N ALA A 155 -3.67 -24.61 3.34
CA ALA A 155 -3.05 -23.51 4.04
C ALA A 155 -1.60 -23.87 4.41
N LYS A 156 -0.65 -23.54 3.52
CA LYS A 156 0.78 -23.76 3.74
C LYS A 156 1.41 -22.62 4.54
N SER A 157 2.43 -22.94 5.31
CA SER A 157 3.24 -21.93 5.98
C SER A 157 4.08 -21.17 4.94
N TYR A 158 4.21 -19.84 5.09
CA TYR A 158 5.12 -19.05 4.25
C TYR A 158 6.58 -19.50 4.32
N ARG A 159 6.97 -20.22 5.37
CA ARG A 159 8.30 -20.82 5.50
C ARG A 159 8.58 -21.94 4.47
N SER A 160 7.53 -22.52 3.90
CA SER A 160 7.66 -23.54 2.84
C SER A 160 7.76 -22.93 1.43
N CYS A 161 7.58 -21.61 1.29
CA CYS A 161 7.69 -20.93 0.00
C CYS A 161 9.17 -20.68 -0.33
N LYS A 162 9.78 -21.60 -1.08
CA LYS A 162 11.21 -21.56 -1.42
C LYS A 162 11.48 -21.26 -2.89
N ARG A 163 10.45 -21.34 -3.74
CA ARG A 163 10.59 -21.08 -5.16
C ARG A 163 10.69 -19.59 -5.41
N GLU A 164 11.90 -19.08 -5.61
CA GLU A 164 12.14 -17.72 -6.07
C GLU A 164 11.72 -17.59 -7.54
N VAL A 165 10.79 -16.68 -7.82
CA VAL A 165 10.27 -16.42 -9.16
C VAL A 165 10.60 -15.03 -9.68
N LEU A 166 10.96 -14.13 -8.77
CA LEU A 166 11.47 -12.80 -9.09
C LEU A 166 12.64 -12.48 -8.16
N ASN A 167 13.76 -12.07 -8.74
CA ASN A 167 14.87 -11.45 -8.03
C ASN A 167 15.32 -10.24 -8.84
N TRP A 168 14.76 -9.10 -8.52
CA TRP A 168 15.00 -7.85 -9.22
C TRP A 168 15.79 -6.88 -8.34
N CYS A 169 16.76 -6.20 -8.91
CA CYS A 169 17.57 -5.22 -8.22
C CYS A 169 17.84 -4.04 -9.16
N ASN A 170 17.60 -2.83 -8.67
CA ASN A 170 17.98 -1.61 -9.36
C ASN A 170 19.41 -1.21 -8.94
N GLU A 171 20.34 -1.26 -9.87
CA GLU A 171 21.74 -0.90 -9.58
C GLU A 171 21.92 0.56 -9.18
N LYS A 172 21.03 1.45 -9.67
CA LYS A 172 21.09 2.89 -9.37
C LYS A 172 20.55 3.24 -7.99
N ASN A 173 19.58 2.47 -7.50
CA ASN A 173 18.89 2.67 -6.23
C ASN A 173 19.23 1.56 -5.22
N ARG A 174 20.42 0.98 -5.33
CA ARG A 174 20.85 -0.06 -4.39
C ARG A 174 20.86 0.52 -2.99
N THR A 175 19.85 0.14 -2.19
CA THR A 175 19.84 0.49 -0.76
C THR A 175 21.04 -0.17 -0.10
N GLU A 176 21.82 0.62 0.61
CA GLU A 176 22.89 0.09 1.46
C GLU A 176 22.33 -0.99 2.40
N GLU A 177 23.15 -1.97 2.74
CA GLU A 177 22.79 -3.00 3.71
C GLU A 177 22.27 -2.34 4.99
N GLY A 178 20.97 -2.46 5.26
CA GLY A 178 20.32 -1.86 6.44
C GLY A 178 19.07 -1.02 6.15
N GLY A 179 18.68 -0.84 4.89
CA GLY A 179 17.44 -0.14 4.52
C GLY A 179 16.17 -0.89 4.93
N VAL A 180 15.05 -0.16 5.04
CA VAL A 180 13.73 -0.75 5.36
C VAL A 180 13.32 -1.73 4.27
N GLN A 181 13.03 -2.97 4.67
CA GLN A 181 12.47 -4.00 3.81
C GLN A 181 11.02 -4.26 4.22
N VAL A 182 10.15 -4.32 3.24
CA VAL A 182 8.74 -4.65 3.43
C VAL A 182 8.51 -6.08 3.02
N PHE A 183 8.03 -6.86 3.96
CA PHE A 183 7.59 -8.23 3.73
C PHE A 183 6.08 -8.26 3.63
N MET A 184 5.55 -8.77 2.52
CA MET A 184 4.12 -8.89 2.29
C MET A 184 3.74 -10.31 1.88
N PRO A 185 2.79 -10.93 2.61
CA PRO A 185 2.25 -12.21 2.20
C PRO A 185 1.41 -12.06 0.94
N LEU A 186 1.60 -12.98 -0.02
CA LEU A 186 0.81 -13.06 -1.23
C LEU A 186 -0.30 -14.10 -1.03
N HIS A 187 -1.52 -13.63 -0.98
CA HIS A 187 -2.69 -14.49 -0.84
C HIS A 187 -3.91 -13.88 -1.53
N TYR A 188 -4.81 -14.74 -1.95
CA TYR A 188 -6.13 -14.34 -2.41
C TYR A 188 -7.18 -15.13 -1.63
N GLN A 189 -8.01 -14.43 -0.86
CA GLN A 189 -8.92 -15.06 0.11
C GLN A 189 -8.14 -16.02 1.05
N LEU A 190 -8.45 -17.31 1.02
CA LEU A 190 -7.79 -18.36 1.81
C LEU A 190 -6.60 -19.01 1.09
N HIS A 191 -6.41 -18.72 -0.20
CA HIS A 191 -5.34 -19.30 -1.02
C HIS A 191 -4.02 -18.54 -0.77
N ARG A 192 -3.07 -19.19 -0.13
CA ARG A 192 -1.73 -18.68 0.16
C ARG A 192 -0.79 -19.07 -0.97
N MET A 193 -0.29 -18.08 -1.70
CA MET A 193 0.55 -18.29 -2.88
C MET A 193 2.04 -18.14 -2.59
N GLY A 194 2.39 -17.28 -1.63
CA GLY A 194 3.79 -17.00 -1.33
C GLY A 194 3.98 -15.70 -0.57
N TYR A 195 5.11 -15.06 -0.79
CA TYR A 195 5.39 -13.74 -0.24
C TYR A 195 6.23 -12.90 -1.19
N CYS A 196 6.15 -11.60 -1.02
CA CYS A 196 6.96 -10.60 -1.70
C CYS A 196 7.77 -9.80 -0.69
N MET A 197 9.01 -9.50 -1.03
CA MET A 197 9.88 -8.60 -0.28
C MET A 197 10.30 -7.46 -1.19
N VAL A 198 10.16 -6.23 -0.73
CA VAL A 198 10.60 -5.04 -1.45
C VAL A 198 11.39 -4.11 -0.53
N ALA A 199 12.39 -3.46 -1.07
CA ALA A 199 13.22 -2.49 -0.36
C ALA A 199 13.42 -1.22 -1.19
N GLY A 200 13.71 -0.09 -0.53
CA GLY A 200 13.85 1.20 -1.19
C GLY A 200 12.53 1.71 -1.75
N VAL A 201 11.44 1.57 -0.98
CA VAL A 201 10.06 1.86 -1.41
C VAL A 201 9.42 3.03 -0.63
N ASP A 202 10.23 3.95 -0.10
CA ASP A 202 9.76 5.04 0.75
C ASP A 202 8.67 5.90 0.08
N GLU A 203 8.80 6.17 -1.20
CA GLU A 203 7.81 6.93 -1.95
C GLU A 203 6.50 6.15 -2.15
N MET A 204 6.58 4.84 -2.36
CA MET A 204 5.40 3.96 -2.46
C MET A 204 4.58 3.96 -1.17
N PHE A 205 5.24 4.06 -0.02
CA PHE A 205 4.58 4.22 1.28
C PHE A 205 3.85 5.55 1.38
N ARG A 206 4.50 6.64 1.03
CA ARG A 206 3.93 8.00 1.12
C ARG A 206 2.71 8.17 0.22
N THR A 207 2.71 7.54 -0.93
CA THR A 207 1.65 7.66 -1.94
C THR A 207 0.56 6.59 -1.81
N GLY A 208 0.70 5.61 -0.90
CA GLY A 208 -0.26 4.53 -0.72
C GLY A 208 -0.29 3.51 -1.87
N ILE A 209 0.69 3.56 -2.79
CA ILE A 209 0.78 2.66 -3.94
C ILE A 209 1.07 1.22 -3.50
N LEU A 210 1.81 1.03 -2.42
CA LEU A 210 2.36 -0.25 -2.02
C LEU A 210 1.27 -1.32 -1.81
N GLU A 211 0.19 -0.98 -1.11
CA GLU A 211 -0.92 -1.91 -0.88
C GLU A 211 -1.59 -2.34 -2.20
N THR A 212 -1.82 -1.38 -3.10
CA THR A 212 -2.43 -1.66 -4.41
C THR A 212 -1.50 -2.47 -5.29
N PHE A 213 -0.19 -2.22 -5.23
CA PHE A 213 0.83 -3.02 -5.90
C PHE A 213 0.74 -4.50 -5.50
N PHE A 214 0.76 -4.81 -4.21
CA PHE A 214 0.64 -6.19 -3.74
C PHE A 214 -0.69 -6.83 -4.12
N ARG A 215 -1.78 -6.10 -4.00
CA ARG A 215 -3.11 -6.56 -4.41
C ARG A 215 -3.15 -6.93 -5.89
N ASN A 216 -2.56 -6.12 -6.75
CA ASN A 216 -2.50 -6.40 -8.19
C ASN A 216 -1.68 -7.67 -8.50
N ILE A 217 -0.56 -7.88 -7.80
CA ILE A 217 0.21 -9.14 -7.93
C ILE A 217 -0.64 -10.34 -7.49
N CYS A 218 -1.33 -10.24 -6.35
CA CYS A 218 -2.20 -11.32 -5.88
C CYS A 218 -3.30 -11.67 -6.87
N TYR A 219 -3.96 -10.67 -7.47
CA TYR A 219 -4.97 -10.89 -8.50
C TYR A 219 -4.40 -11.53 -9.76
N ALA A 220 -3.24 -11.11 -10.20
CA ALA A 220 -2.59 -11.67 -11.37
C ALA A 220 -2.20 -13.14 -11.19
N LEU A 221 -1.62 -13.46 -10.04
CA LEU A 221 -1.26 -14.83 -9.69
C LEU A 221 -2.50 -15.71 -9.59
N GLU A 222 -3.56 -15.25 -8.96
CA GLU A 222 -4.83 -16.00 -8.86
C GLU A 222 -5.43 -16.23 -10.24
N ASN A 223 -5.49 -15.22 -11.09
CA ASN A 223 -5.95 -15.37 -12.47
C ASN A 223 -5.10 -16.38 -13.27
N TYR A 224 -3.79 -16.36 -13.09
CA TYR A 224 -2.89 -17.36 -13.71
C TYR A 224 -3.23 -18.77 -13.23
N ILE A 225 -3.40 -18.97 -11.93
CA ILE A 225 -3.74 -20.27 -11.33
C ILE A 225 -5.08 -20.78 -11.87
N GLN A 226 -6.12 -19.95 -11.86
CA GLN A 226 -7.44 -20.30 -12.36
C GLN A 226 -7.41 -20.68 -13.85
N ARG A 227 -6.68 -19.92 -14.68
CA ARG A 227 -6.50 -20.26 -16.10
C ARG A 227 -5.82 -21.60 -16.29
N LYS A 228 -4.81 -21.92 -15.53
CA LYS A 228 -4.11 -23.21 -15.59
C LYS A 228 -5.02 -24.36 -15.18
N GLN A 229 -5.74 -24.23 -14.08
CA GLN A 229 -6.73 -25.21 -13.63
C GLN A 229 -7.80 -25.46 -14.70
N TYR A 230 -8.32 -24.37 -15.29
CA TYR A 230 -9.30 -24.47 -16.37
C TYR A 230 -8.74 -25.18 -17.60
N GLN A 231 -7.50 -24.90 -18.00
CA GLN A 231 -6.83 -25.59 -19.11
C GLN A 231 -6.67 -27.10 -18.83
N GLU A 232 -6.28 -27.47 -17.62
CA GLU A 232 -6.15 -28.88 -17.21
C GLU A 232 -7.49 -29.61 -17.23
N VAL A 233 -8.55 -28.99 -16.71
CA VAL A 233 -9.90 -29.56 -16.74
C VAL A 233 -10.37 -29.74 -18.18
N ASN A 234 -10.17 -28.75 -19.05
CA ASN A 234 -10.53 -28.87 -20.46
C ASN A 234 -9.78 -29.98 -21.19
N LEU A 235 -8.47 -30.11 -20.92
CA LEU A 235 -7.67 -31.22 -21.51
C LEU A 235 -8.17 -32.59 -21.02
N LYS A 236 -8.55 -32.72 -19.75
CA LYS A 236 -9.14 -33.93 -19.21
C LYS A 236 -10.48 -34.24 -19.88
N LEU A 237 -11.35 -33.24 -20.01
CA LEU A 237 -12.65 -33.37 -20.69
C LEU A 237 -12.46 -33.80 -22.17
N GLN A 238 -11.56 -33.13 -22.90
CA GLN A 238 -11.28 -33.50 -24.28
C GLN A 238 -10.80 -34.95 -24.41
N LYS A 239 -9.96 -35.45 -23.50
CA LYS A 239 -9.54 -36.85 -23.48
C LYS A 239 -10.72 -37.77 -23.22
N LEU A 240 -11.62 -37.43 -22.26
CA LEU A 240 -12.82 -38.21 -21.97
C LEU A 240 -13.79 -38.27 -23.16
N TYR A 241 -13.94 -37.17 -23.89
CA TYR A 241 -14.81 -37.12 -25.07
C TYR A 241 -14.21 -37.85 -26.30
N ARG A 242 -12.89 -37.85 -26.42
CA ARG A 242 -12.22 -38.48 -27.59
C ARG A 242 -12.09 -39.99 -27.49
N ILE A 243 -12.06 -40.56 -26.31
CA ILE A 243 -11.82 -41.98 -26.07
C ILE A 243 -13.02 -42.58 -25.35
N ASP A 244 -13.62 -43.60 -25.94
CA ASP A 244 -14.62 -44.42 -25.31
C ASP A 244 -14.02 -45.18 -24.14
N GLN A 245 -14.57 -44.97 -22.93
CA GLN A 245 -14.00 -45.53 -21.69
C GLN A 245 -14.09 -47.06 -21.58
N LEU A 246 -15.01 -47.68 -22.32
CA LEU A 246 -15.19 -49.13 -22.30
C LEU A 246 -14.28 -49.84 -23.28
N THR A 247 -14.11 -49.30 -24.48
CA THR A 247 -13.39 -49.93 -25.57
C THR A 247 -11.96 -49.39 -25.76
N GLY A 248 -11.62 -48.22 -25.20
CA GLY A 248 -10.33 -47.54 -25.38
C GLY A 248 -10.12 -47.02 -26.82
N ILE A 249 -11.13 -47.01 -27.66
CA ILE A 249 -11.09 -46.56 -29.05
C ILE A 249 -11.59 -45.13 -29.16
N TYR A 250 -11.18 -44.39 -30.19
CA TYR A 250 -11.67 -43.03 -30.44
C TYR A 250 -13.19 -43.04 -30.69
N ASN A 251 -13.90 -42.15 -29.97
CA ASN A 251 -15.31 -41.89 -30.26
C ASN A 251 -15.47 -41.35 -31.70
N ARG A 252 -16.56 -41.72 -32.36
CA ARG A 252 -16.93 -41.19 -33.68
C ARG A 252 -17.44 -39.74 -33.50
N PHE A 253 -16.56 -38.74 -33.70
CA PHE A 253 -16.94 -37.37 -33.97
C PHE A 253 -16.00 -36.78 -35.00
#